data_de32e0f6af4da04311aa7594647662aa
#
_entry.id   de32e0f6af4da04311aa7594647662aa
#
_cell.length_a   1.000
_cell.length_b   1.000
_cell.length_c   1.000
_cell.angle_alpha   90.00
_cell.angle_beta   90.00
_cell.angle_gamma   90.00
#
_symmetry.space_group_name_H-M   'P 1'
#
loop_
_entity.id
_entity.type
_entity.pdbx_description
1 polymer ?
#
loop_
_entity_poly.entity_id
_entity_poly.type
_entity_poly.pdbx_seq_one_letter_code
_entity_poly.pdbx_strand_id
1 'polypeptide(L)'
;MQHQINGIALPNEQGFFGEYGGQFIPPHLKEAMDEINVAYEEIRHTPEFKNELADLFTNYVGRPSPLFHAKRLSEQLGGAQIYLKREDLNHTGAHKINHCLGEALLAKYMGKKKVIAETGAGQHGVALATACALVGIPCEIHMGQVDIEKEHPNVVKMKILGAHLVAVTRGTATLKDAVDSAFEEYLKDPKNFIYAIGSVVGPHPFPKMVRDFQSIIGTEIKEQTHQRFGKNPDYVVACVGGGSNAIGAFTAFLNDPDVKLVGVEPAGHGLDTNMHSATLTLGKPSQIHGMACYVLENEDGEPLPVHSIASGLDYPGVGPQHSFLKDLGRVEYSTATDQECLDAFMTLSRVEGIVPALESSHAVAWAIREAPKLAKETMIVVNLSGRGDKDSDYVAEKLKL
;
A
#
# COMPACT_ATOMS: atom_id res chain seq x y z
N MET A 1 -2.00 -31.46 -0.13
CA MET A 1 -2.13 -30.32 -1.03
C MET A 1 -3.07 -29.21 -0.52
N GLN A 2 -4.26 -29.49 0.05
CA GLN A 2 -5.18 -28.46 0.58
C GLN A 2 -4.62 -27.64 1.76
N HIS A 3 -3.77 -28.22 2.63
CA HIS A 3 -3.14 -27.50 3.75
C HIS A 3 -2.07 -26.46 3.32
N GLN A 4 -1.40 -26.64 2.17
CA GLN A 4 -0.47 -25.64 1.63
C GLN A 4 -1.17 -24.40 1.05
N ILE A 5 -2.38 -24.58 0.51
CA ILE A 5 -3.17 -23.51 -0.10
C ILE A 5 -3.66 -22.49 0.96
N ASN A 6 -4.06 -22.96 2.14
CA ASN A 6 -4.49 -22.07 3.24
C ASN A 6 -3.34 -21.21 3.80
N GLY A 7 -2.11 -21.71 3.81
CA GLY A 7 -0.94 -20.99 4.30
C GLY A 7 -0.45 -19.84 3.38
N ILE A 8 -0.84 -19.83 2.10
CA ILE A 8 -0.48 -18.73 1.16
C ILE A 8 -1.33 -17.49 1.42
N ALA A 9 -2.60 -17.69 1.74
CA ALA A 9 -3.56 -16.59 1.84
C ALA A 9 -3.64 -15.95 3.24
N LEU A 10 -3.37 -16.67 4.31
CA LEU A 10 -3.51 -16.18 5.68
C LEU A 10 -2.26 -16.51 6.50
N PRO A 11 -1.91 -15.67 7.49
CA PRO A 11 -0.87 -16.02 8.45
C PRO A 11 -1.35 -17.12 9.41
N ASN A 12 -0.42 -17.75 10.10
CA ASN A 12 -0.74 -18.62 11.23
C ASN A 12 -1.24 -17.81 12.45
N GLU A 13 -1.56 -18.49 13.54
CA GLU A 13 -2.07 -17.85 14.77
C GLU A 13 -1.08 -16.86 15.41
N GLN A 14 0.22 -17.04 15.18
CA GLN A 14 1.26 -16.12 15.64
C GLN A 14 1.54 -14.98 14.65
N GLY A 15 0.81 -14.89 13.54
CA GLY A 15 0.93 -13.84 12.55
C GLY A 15 2.04 -14.07 11.51
N PHE A 16 2.53 -15.30 11.35
CA PHE A 16 3.56 -15.62 10.37
C PHE A 16 3.00 -16.12 9.04
N PHE A 17 3.52 -15.59 7.95
CA PHE A 17 3.46 -16.14 6.59
C PHE A 17 4.78 -16.88 6.33
N GLY A 18 4.80 -18.21 6.50
CA GLY A 18 6.05 -18.95 6.53
C GLY A 18 6.96 -18.47 7.68
N GLU A 19 8.11 -17.93 7.35
CA GLU A 19 9.10 -17.39 8.32
C GLU A 19 8.95 -15.87 8.53
N TYR A 20 8.05 -15.20 7.81
CA TYR A 20 7.87 -13.75 7.80
C TYR A 20 6.63 -13.31 8.58
N GLY A 21 6.72 -12.16 9.25
CA GLY A 21 5.66 -11.61 10.10
C GLY A 21 5.98 -11.69 11.58
N GLY A 22 5.03 -12.12 12.39
CA GLY A 22 5.17 -12.26 13.84
C GLY A 22 5.06 -10.94 14.60
N GLN A 23 5.52 -10.95 15.85
CA GLN A 23 5.48 -9.82 16.80
C GLN A 23 6.84 -9.69 17.51
N PHE A 24 7.82 -9.05 16.85
CA PHE A 24 9.15 -8.77 17.43
C PHE A 24 9.13 -7.43 18.17
N ILE A 25 8.37 -7.38 19.24
CA ILE A 25 8.06 -6.19 20.03
C ILE A 25 8.26 -6.47 21.53
N PRO A 26 8.48 -5.43 22.36
CA PRO A 26 8.54 -5.61 23.82
C PRO A 26 7.29 -6.26 24.40
N PRO A 27 7.40 -7.08 25.48
CA PRO A 27 6.28 -7.84 26.04
C PRO A 27 5.04 -6.98 26.40
N HIS A 28 5.24 -5.77 26.88
CA HIS A 28 4.13 -4.86 27.27
C HIS A 28 3.32 -4.37 26.04
N LEU A 29 3.88 -4.44 24.83
CA LEU A 29 3.17 -4.14 23.59
C LEU A 29 2.40 -5.33 23.07
N LYS A 30 2.87 -6.53 23.39
CA LYS A 30 2.24 -7.77 22.91
C LYS A 30 0.80 -7.86 23.38
N GLU A 31 0.51 -7.52 24.64
CA GLU A 31 -0.86 -7.54 25.16
C GLU A 31 -1.79 -6.60 24.38
N ALA A 32 -1.31 -5.40 24.03
CA ALA A 32 -2.08 -4.45 23.24
C ALA A 32 -2.32 -4.93 21.80
N MET A 33 -1.33 -5.57 21.19
CA MET A 33 -1.50 -6.16 19.83
C MET A 33 -2.45 -7.34 19.87
N ASP A 34 -2.37 -8.20 20.89
CA ASP A 34 -3.27 -9.34 21.07
C ASP A 34 -4.72 -8.86 21.32
N GLU A 35 -4.93 -7.77 22.10
CA GLU A 35 -6.25 -7.14 22.26
C GLU A 35 -6.83 -6.69 20.92
N ILE A 36 -6.02 -6.00 20.11
CA ILE A 36 -6.44 -5.54 18.77
C ILE A 36 -6.78 -6.75 17.88
N ASN A 37 -5.97 -7.80 17.91
CA ASN A 37 -6.21 -9.00 17.11
C ASN A 37 -7.52 -9.68 17.48
N VAL A 38 -7.78 -9.87 18.77
CA VAL A 38 -9.02 -10.48 19.27
C VAL A 38 -10.22 -9.63 18.87
N ALA A 39 -10.18 -8.33 19.15
CA ALA A 39 -11.25 -7.41 18.79
C ALA A 39 -11.50 -7.37 17.27
N TYR A 40 -10.44 -7.36 16.47
CA TYR A 40 -10.55 -7.40 15.02
C TYR A 40 -11.25 -8.67 14.53
N GLU A 41 -10.85 -9.85 15.03
CA GLU A 41 -11.45 -11.13 14.62
C GLU A 41 -12.92 -11.24 15.05
N GLU A 42 -13.29 -10.67 16.18
CA GLU A 42 -14.68 -10.65 16.62
C GLU A 42 -15.52 -9.63 15.83
N ILE A 43 -15.07 -8.38 15.77
CA ILE A 43 -15.84 -7.25 15.21
C ILE A 43 -16.01 -7.39 13.69
N ARG A 44 -14.97 -7.74 12.96
CA ARG A 44 -15.02 -7.82 11.47
C ARG A 44 -16.05 -8.80 10.93
N HIS A 45 -16.50 -9.75 11.75
CA HIS A 45 -17.49 -10.75 11.35
C HIS A 45 -18.93 -10.36 11.72
N THR A 46 -19.11 -9.31 12.53
CA THR A 46 -20.45 -8.85 12.91
C THR A 46 -21.20 -8.28 11.70
N PRO A 47 -22.53 -8.48 11.59
CA PRO A 47 -23.33 -7.89 10.52
C PRO A 47 -23.27 -6.36 10.53
N GLU A 48 -23.24 -5.74 11.70
CA GLU A 48 -23.21 -4.30 11.89
C GLU A 48 -21.96 -3.69 11.26
N PHE A 49 -20.77 -4.21 11.60
CA PHE A 49 -19.50 -3.73 11.02
C PHE A 49 -19.44 -3.96 9.52
N LYS A 50 -19.82 -5.15 9.04
CA LYS A 50 -19.81 -5.47 7.61
C LYS A 50 -20.72 -4.56 6.80
N ASN A 51 -21.94 -4.32 7.31
CA ASN A 51 -22.91 -3.49 6.61
C ASN A 51 -22.48 -2.01 6.59
N GLU A 52 -21.97 -1.49 7.72
CA GLU A 52 -21.46 -0.11 7.80
C GLU A 52 -20.25 0.08 6.87
N LEU A 53 -19.29 -0.84 6.87
CA LEU A 53 -18.13 -0.76 5.98
C LEU A 53 -18.53 -0.88 4.50
N ALA A 54 -19.45 -1.78 4.16
CA ALA A 54 -19.94 -1.95 2.80
C ALA A 54 -20.70 -0.71 2.29
N ASP A 55 -21.53 -0.09 3.15
CA ASP A 55 -22.21 1.17 2.84
C ASP A 55 -21.19 2.29 2.59
N LEU A 56 -20.19 2.43 3.44
CA LEU A 56 -19.13 3.43 3.26
C LEU A 56 -18.29 3.18 2.00
N PHE A 57 -17.99 1.94 1.67
CA PHE A 57 -17.31 1.62 0.41
C PHE A 57 -18.15 2.06 -0.80
N THR A 58 -19.43 1.81 -0.77
CA THR A 58 -20.31 2.14 -1.90
C THR A 58 -20.61 3.65 -1.97
N ASN A 59 -21.08 4.24 -0.87
CA ASN A 59 -21.69 5.55 -0.88
C ASN A 59 -20.73 6.69 -0.49
N TYR A 60 -19.57 6.37 0.09
CA TYR A 60 -18.57 7.36 0.48
C TYR A 60 -17.27 7.26 -0.33
N VAL A 61 -16.73 6.06 -0.52
CA VAL A 61 -15.51 5.85 -1.32
C VAL A 61 -15.83 5.90 -2.82
N GLY A 62 -17.01 5.44 -3.22
CA GLY A 62 -17.43 5.35 -4.62
C GLY A 62 -17.04 4.02 -5.27
N ARG A 63 -17.00 2.93 -4.46
CA ARG A 63 -16.72 1.59 -4.99
C ARG A 63 -17.95 0.93 -5.59
N PRO A 64 -17.81 -0.04 -6.54
CA PRO A 64 -16.53 -0.57 -7.05
C PRO A 64 -15.77 0.46 -7.90
N SER A 65 -14.45 0.54 -7.72
CA SER A 65 -13.63 1.38 -8.60
C SER A 65 -13.64 0.83 -10.03
N PRO A 66 -13.64 1.68 -11.08
CA PRO A 66 -13.74 1.21 -12.46
C PRO A 66 -12.53 0.35 -12.90
N LEU A 67 -12.81 -0.64 -13.75
CA LEU A 67 -11.80 -1.32 -14.56
C LEU A 67 -11.80 -0.68 -15.95
N PHE A 68 -10.85 0.22 -16.22
CA PHE A 68 -10.77 1.01 -17.44
C PHE A 68 -9.82 0.37 -18.46
N HIS A 69 -10.25 0.24 -19.71
CA HIS A 69 -9.38 -0.21 -20.80
C HIS A 69 -8.57 0.96 -21.35
N ALA A 70 -7.25 0.95 -21.13
CA ALA A 70 -6.32 1.92 -21.70
C ALA A 70 -6.09 1.60 -23.19
N LYS A 71 -7.13 1.84 -23.98
CA LYS A 71 -7.22 1.38 -25.39
C LYS A 71 -6.16 2.02 -26.26
N ARG A 72 -6.01 3.35 -26.19
CA ARG A 72 -5.03 4.06 -27.03
C ARG A 72 -3.60 3.65 -26.68
N LEU A 73 -3.32 3.46 -25.38
CA LEU A 73 -2.02 2.97 -24.92
C LEU A 73 -1.74 1.56 -25.45
N SER A 74 -2.72 0.65 -25.34
CA SER A 74 -2.61 -0.73 -25.85
C SER A 74 -2.40 -0.74 -27.35
N GLU A 75 -3.14 0.06 -28.13
CA GLU A 75 -2.98 0.19 -29.58
C GLU A 75 -1.60 0.76 -29.95
N GLN A 76 -1.11 1.77 -29.22
CA GLN A 76 0.22 2.36 -29.47
C GLN A 76 1.35 1.39 -29.21
N LEU A 77 1.24 0.54 -28.19
CA LEU A 77 2.24 -0.45 -27.83
C LEU A 77 2.18 -1.72 -28.71
N GLY A 78 1.01 -2.05 -29.27
CA GLY A 78 0.84 -3.10 -30.27
C GLY A 78 0.83 -4.55 -29.74
N GLY A 79 0.93 -4.75 -28.42
CA GLY A 79 0.91 -6.05 -27.74
C GLY A 79 -0.30 -6.25 -26.86
N ALA A 80 -0.06 -6.71 -25.63
CA ALA A 80 -1.09 -6.99 -24.63
C ALA A 80 -2.06 -5.83 -24.40
N GLN A 81 -3.28 -6.15 -23.98
CA GLN A 81 -4.32 -5.18 -23.64
C GLN A 81 -4.14 -4.74 -22.17
N ILE A 82 -4.00 -3.44 -21.94
CA ILE A 82 -3.79 -2.85 -20.63
C ILE A 82 -5.11 -2.35 -20.07
N TYR A 83 -5.46 -2.83 -18.90
CA TYR A 83 -6.59 -2.37 -18.10
C TYR A 83 -6.08 -1.73 -16.82
N LEU A 84 -6.71 -0.65 -16.40
CA LEU A 84 -6.37 0.06 -15.17
C LEU A 84 -7.49 -0.15 -14.14
N LYS A 85 -7.14 -0.71 -12.99
CA LYS A 85 -8.02 -0.70 -11.82
C LYS A 85 -7.87 0.68 -11.16
N ARG A 86 -8.92 1.49 -11.26
CA ARG A 86 -8.89 2.94 -11.02
C ARG A 86 -9.08 3.29 -9.54
N GLU A 87 -8.12 2.86 -8.68
CA GLU A 87 -8.11 3.24 -7.25
C GLU A 87 -7.81 4.74 -7.06
N ASP A 88 -7.27 5.40 -8.06
CA ASP A 88 -7.08 6.85 -8.15
C ASP A 88 -8.41 7.65 -8.15
N LEU A 89 -9.52 7.01 -8.47
CA LEU A 89 -10.86 7.61 -8.44
C LEU A 89 -11.59 7.45 -7.10
N ASN A 90 -11.05 6.69 -6.17
CA ASN A 90 -11.60 6.59 -4.84
C ASN A 90 -11.62 7.96 -4.14
N HIS A 91 -12.56 8.17 -3.23
CA HIS A 91 -12.48 9.30 -2.32
C HIS A 91 -11.10 9.39 -1.67
N THR A 92 -10.52 10.56 -1.56
CA THR A 92 -9.11 10.90 -1.23
C THR A 92 -8.09 10.67 -2.35
N GLY A 93 -8.47 10.04 -3.45
CA GLY A 93 -7.63 9.90 -4.66
C GLY A 93 -6.62 8.77 -4.63
N ALA A 94 -6.78 7.78 -3.75
CA ALA A 94 -5.89 6.62 -3.66
C ALA A 94 -6.55 5.43 -2.94
N HIS A 95 -5.91 4.25 -2.99
CA HIS A 95 -6.33 3.02 -2.30
C HIS A 95 -6.31 3.12 -0.77
N LYS A 96 -5.57 4.06 -0.19
CA LYS A 96 -5.37 4.19 1.26
C LYS A 96 -6.68 4.31 2.05
N ILE A 97 -7.70 4.92 1.48
CA ILE A 97 -9.01 5.08 2.13
C ILE A 97 -9.66 3.73 2.49
N ASN A 98 -9.36 2.66 1.74
CA ASN A 98 -9.95 1.34 1.97
C ASN A 98 -9.63 0.80 3.37
N HIS A 99 -8.35 0.76 3.75
CA HIS A 99 -7.98 0.28 5.08
C HIS A 99 -8.19 1.33 6.16
N CYS A 100 -8.00 2.62 5.87
CA CYS A 100 -8.21 3.68 6.85
C CYS A 100 -9.66 3.72 7.36
N LEU A 101 -10.65 3.47 6.50
CA LEU A 101 -12.05 3.33 6.94
C LEU A 101 -12.25 2.10 7.83
N GLY A 102 -11.66 0.96 7.46
CA GLY A 102 -11.73 -0.25 8.26
C GLY A 102 -11.10 -0.06 9.64
N GLU A 103 -9.92 0.57 9.71
CA GLU A 103 -9.21 0.85 10.95
C GLU A 103 -9.94 1.87 11.83
N ALA A 104 -10.46 2.96 11.25
CA ALA A 104 -11.23 3.95 11.98
C ALA A 104 -12.56 3.38 12.52
N LEU A 105 -13.27 2.57 11.73
CA LEU A 105 -14.45 1.85 12.19
C LEU A 105 -14.11 0.85 13.30
N LEU A 106 -13.03 0.08 13.16
CA LEU A 106 -12.59 -0.83 14.21
C LEU A 106 -12.33 -0.07 15.52
N ALA A 107 -11.62 1.06 15.44
CA ALA A 107 -11.39 1.93 16.59
C ALA A 107 -12.70 2.38 17.27
N LYS A 108 -13.69 2.79 16.47
CA LYS A 108 -15.03 3.15 16.94
C LYS A 108 -15.73 2.00 17.67
N TYR A 109 -15.73 0.80 17.06
CA TYR A 109 -16.37 -0.39 17.63
C TYR A 109 -15.66 -0.91 18.87
N MET A 110 -14.33 -0.73 18.98
CA MET A 110 -13.55 -1.01 20.18
C MET A 110 -13.73 0.07 21.29
N GLY A 111 -14.40 1.18 21.01
CA GLY A 111 -14.54 2.30 21.95
C GLY A 111 -13.24 3.06 22.22
N LYS A 112 -12.27 2.99 21.29
CA LYS A 112 -11.02 3.73 21.39
C LYS A 112 -11.27 5.23 21.31
N LYS A 113 -10.44 6.03 22.01
CA LYS A 113 -10.64 7.50 22.14
C LYS A 113 -9.79 8.31 21.17
N LYS A 114 -8.74 7.71 20.61
CA LYS A 114 -7.83 8.37 19.68
C LYS A 114 -7.22 7.34 18.72
N VAL A 115 -7.12 7.72 17.45
CA VAL A 115 -6.36 6.99 16.43
C VAL A 115 -5.04 7.71 16.21
N ILE A 116 -3.94 6.96 16.20
CA ILE A 116 -2.58 7.49 16.01
C ILE A 116 -1.99 6.83 14.76
N ALA A 117 -1.29 7.59 13.94
CA ALA A 117 -0.58 7.07 12.78
C ALA A 117 0.67 7.89 12.45
N GLU A 118 1.49 7.31 11.59
CA GLU A 118 2.56 7.99 10.89
C GLU A 118 2.17 8.27 9.44
N THR A 119 2.91 9.19 8.80
CA THR A 119 2.84 9.38 7.36
C THR A 119 4.14 9.98 6.82
N GLY A 120 4.56 9.56 5.61
CA GLY A 120 5.65 10.18 4.85
C GLY A 120 5.08 11.10 3.78
N ALA A 121 4.66 10.55 2.63
CA ALA A 121 4.04 11.32 1.52
C ALA A 121 2.69 12.00 1.86
N GLY A 122 2.16 11.80 3.05
CA GLY A 122 0.91 12.40 3.50
C GLY A 122 -0.37 11.71 3.01
N GLN A 123 -0.29 10.75 2.08
CA GLN A 123 -1.48 10.08 1.53
C GLN A 123 -2.21 9.22 2.57
N HIS A 124 -1.47 8.47 3.39
CA HIS A 124 -2.05 7.71 4.50
C HIS A 124 -2.65 8.68 5.53
N GLY A 125 -1.92 9.72 5.90
CA GLY A 125 -2.39 10.74 6.85
C GLY A 125 -3.69 11.40 6.41
N VAL A 126 -3.80 11.81 5.14
CA VAL A 126 -5.04 12.39 4.59
C VAL A 126 -6.19 11.38 4.62
N ALA A 127 -5.94 10.14 4.19
CA ALA A 127 -6.98 9.10 4.18
C ALA A 127 -7.46 8.77 5.61
N LEU A 128 -6.54 8.66 6.57
CA LEU A 128 -6.90 8.37 7.96
C LEU A 128 -7.61 9.56 8.62
N ALA A 129 -7.11 10.78 8.42
CA ALA A 129 -7.80 12.00 8.92
C ALA A 129 -9.23 12.09 8.39
N THR A 130 -9.42 11.73 7.09
CA THR A 130 -10.74 11.67 6.46
C THR A 130 -11.64 10.62 7.13
N ALA A 131 -11.14 9.41 7.32
CA ALA A 131 -11.89 8.33 7.95
C ALA A 131 -12.23 8.65 9.40
N CYS A 132 -11.28 9.18 10.18
CA CYS A 132 -11.49 9.58 11.57
C CYS A 132 -12.49 10.73 11.71
N ALA A 133 -12.42 11.73 10.83
CA ALA A 133 -13.41 12.81 10.79
C ALA A 133 -14.83 12.28 10.52
N LEU A 134 -14.97 11.33 9.59
CA LEU A 134 -16.24 10.69 9.24
C LEU A 134 -16.84 9.93 10.44
N VAL A 135 -16.03 9.13 11.14
CA VAL A 135 -16.52 8.32 12.27
C VAL A 135 -16.56 9.07 13.61
N GLY A 136 -16.04 10.29 13.65
CA GLY A 136 -16.07 11.16 14.84
C GLY A 136 -15.04 10.78 15.91
N ILE A 137 -13.87 10.25 15.54
CA ILE A 137 -12.77 9.90 16.46
C ILE A 137 -11.60 10.88 16.27
N PRO A 138 -11.01 11.42 17.36
CA PRO A 138 -9.78 12.20 17.28
C PRO A 138 -8.66 11.45 16.58
N CYS A 139 -7.94 12.14 15.69
CA CYS A 139 -6.84 11.62 14.91
C CYS A 139 -5.55 12.40 15.18
N GLU A 140 -4.46 11.69 15.47
CA GLU A 140 -3.13 12.26 15.62
C GLU A 140 -2.17 11.62 14.63
N ILE A 141 -1.48 12.46 13.86
CA ILE A 141 -0.61 12.02 12.77
C ILE A 141 0.79 12.55 12.99
N HIS A 142 1.76 11.64 13.06
CA HIS A 142 3.18 11.96 13.15
C HIS A 142 3.79 12.02 11.75
N MET A 143 4.53 13.09 11.46
CA MET A 143 5.16 13.30 10.17
C MET A 143 6.53 13.94 10.34
N GLY A 144 7.53 13.46 9.62
CA GLY A 144 8.86 14.05 9.64
C GLY A 144 8.84 15.50 9.16
N GLN A 145 9.66 16.37 9.78
CA GLN A 145 9.72 17.79 9.39
C GLN A 145 10.11 17.98 7.94
N VAL A 146 11.01 17.15 7.41
CA VAL A 146 11.41 17.16 5.99
C VAL A 146 10.23 16.84 5.08
N ASP A 147 9.43 15.85 5.46
CA ASP A 147 8.24 15.45 4.70
C ASP A 147 7.13 16.50 4.78
N ILE A 148 6.97 17.18 5.95
CA ILE A 148 6.00 18.28 6.14
C ILE A 148 6.28 19.41 5.14
N GLU A 149 7.53 19.76 4.94
CA GLU A 149 7.93 20.84 4.05
C GLU A 149 7.71 20.45 2.57
N LYS A 150 8.04 19.21 2.22
CA LYS A 150 7.89 18.66 0.88
C LYS A 150 6.42 18.45 0.48
N GLU A 151 5.60 17.96 1.39
CA GLU A 151 4.23 17.50 1.13
C GLU A 151 3.16 18.45 1.69
N HIS A 152 3.46 19.75 1.68
CA HIS A 152 2.62 20.81 2.26
C HIS A 152 1.12 20.74 1.88
N PRO A 153 0.70 20.44 0.63
CA PRO A 153 -0.72 20.32 0.30
C PRO A 153 -1.46 19.23 1.10
N ASN A 154 -0.81 18.11 1.41
CA ASN A 154 -1.38 17.05 2.23
C ASN A 154 -1.44 17.44 3.71
N VAL A 155 -0.43 18.17 4.19
CA VAL A 155 -0.41 18.75 5.55
C VAL A 155 -1.62 19.66 5.76
N VAL A 156 -1.90 20.54 4.82
CA VAL A 156 -3.07 21.45 4.87
C VAL A 156 -4.38 20.64 4.90
N LYS A 157 -4.51 19.62 4.07
CA LYS A 157 -5.71 18.74 4.05
C LYS A 157 -5.92 18.05 5.41
N MET A 158 -4.88 17.48 6.02
CA MET A 158 -4.96 16.82 7.32
C MET A 158 -5.45 17.81 8.41
N LYS A 159 -4.93 19.03 8.42
CA LYS A 159 -5.37 20.08 9.36
C LYS A 159 -6.82 20.51 9.14
N ILE A 160 -7.25 20.67 7.86
CA ILE A 160 -8.65 20.99 7.52
C ILE A 160 -9.60 19.88 8.01
N LEU A 161 -9.17 18.62 7.92
CA LEU A 161 -9.92 17.45 8.39
C LEU A 161 -9.93 17.29 9.92
N GLY A 162 -9.24 18.18 10.64
CA GLY A 162 -9.22 18.21 12.11
C GLY A 162 -8.20 17.28 12.76
N ALA A 163 -7.28 16.70 11.99
CA ALA A 163 -6.20 15.89 12.56
C ALA A 163 -5.18 16.76 13.28
N HIS A 164 -4.70 16.27 14.45
CA HIS A 164 -3.57 16.83 15.15
C HIS A 164 -2.27 16.33 14.47
N LEU A 165 -1.50 17.25 13.90
CA LEU A 165 -0.24 16.91 13.25
C LEU A 165 0.92 17.16 14.19
N VAL A 166 1.72 16.12 14.44
CA VAL A 166 2.95 16.15 15.24
C VAL A 166 4.15 16.19 14.31
N ALA A 167 4.89 17.28 14.31
CA ALA A 167 6.12 17.42 13.54
C ALA A 167 7.28 16.71 14.26
N VAL A 168 7.90 15.74 13.60
CA VAL A 168 9.04 14.99 14.14
C VAL A 168 10.33 15.59 13.60
N THR A 169 11.15 16.15 14.50
CA THR A 169 12.39 16.87 14.16
C THR A 169 13.66 16.12 14.56
N ARG A 170 13.53 14.94 15.15
CA ARG A 170 14.66 14.09 15.58
C ARG A 170 15.08 13.14 14.45
N GLY A 171 16.29 12.58 14.58
CA GLY A 171 16.86 11.64 13.63
C GLY A 171 17.05 12.28 12.26
N THR A 172 16.59 11.60 11.22
CA THR A 172 16.56 12.12 9.84
C THR A 172 15.34 13.00 9.56
N ALA A 173 14.42 13.10 10.51
CA ALA A 173 13.14 13.82 10.41
C ALA A 173 12.29 13.38 9.19
N THR A 174 12.28 12.08 8.91
CA THR A 174 11.56 11.43 7.82
C THR A 174 10.60 10.35 8.33
N LEU A 175 10.01 9.57 7.43
CA LEU A 175 9.01 8.54 7.75
C LEU A 175 9.46 7.57 8.86
N LYS A 176 10.74 7.11 8.87
CA LYS A 176 11.23 6.20 9.93
C LYS A 176 11.06 6.81 11.32
N ASP A 177 11.48 8.06 11.50
CA ASP A 177 11.39 8.75 12.78
C ASP A 177 9.93 9.08 13.17
N ALA A 178 9.07 9.27 12.15
CA ALA A 178 7.62 9.43 12.35
C ALA A 178 6.98 8.13 12.87
N VAL A 179 7.37 6.96 12.35
CA VAL A 179 6.95 5.65 12.87
C VAL A 179 7.32 5.50 14.34
N ASP A 180 8.59 5.73 14.69
CA ASP A 180 9.07 5.62 16.06
C ASP A 180 8.30 6.57 17.01
N SER A 181 8.07 7.80 16.57
CA SER A 181 7.32 8.81 17.34
C SER A 181 5.85 8.44 17.56
N ALA A 182 5.19 7.91 16.53
CA ALA A 182 3.80 7.46 16.62
C ALA A 182 3.65 6.25 17.55
N PHE A 183 4.59 5.30 17.49
CA PHE A 183 4.62 4.18 18.43
C PHE A 183 4.85 4.62 19.85
N GLU A 184 5.77 5.55 20.12
CA GLU A 184 5.98 6.11 21.45
C GLU A 184 4.72 6.76 22.01
N GLU A 185 3.97 7.49 21.18
CA GLU A 185 2.71 8.09 21.59
C GLU A 185 1.64 7.03 21.90
N TYR A 186 1.50 6.04 21.00
CA TYR A 186 0.57 4.92 21.19
C TYR A 186 0.82 4.19 22.52
N LEU A 187 2.10 4.00 22.89
CA LEU A 187 2.50 3.32 24.12
C LEU A 187 2.09 4.03 25.42
N LYS A 188 1.77 5.33 25.37
CA LYS A 188 1.36 6.06 26.58
C LYS A 188 0.00 5.60 27.12
N ASP A 189 -0.92 5.19 26.22
CA ASP A 189 -2.25 4.71 26.60
C ASP A 189 -2.84 3.75 25.56
N PRO A 190 -2.26 2.53 25.39
CA PRO A 190 -2.70 1.59 24.38
C PRO A 190 -4.12 1.07 24.63
N LYS A 191 -4.63 1.20 25.87
CA LYS A 191 -6.01 0.86 26.20
C LYS A 191 -7.02 1.79 25.51
N ASN A 192 -6.73 3.09 25.46
CA ASN A 192 -7.63 4.09 24.88
C ASN A 192 -7.24 4.48 23.45
N PHE A 193 -6.02 4.21 23.03
CA PHE A 193 -5.52 4.56 21.70
C PHE A 193 -5.47 3.33 20.80
N ILE A 194 -5.50 3.55 19.51
CA ILE A 194 -5.19 2.52 18.49
C ILE A 194 -4.20 3.12 17.50
N TYR A 195 -3.23 2.29 17.12
CA TYR A 195 -2.29 2.63 16.06
C TYR A 195 -2.85 2.13 14.74
N ALA A 196 -2.99 3.02 13.75
CA ALA A 196 -3.47 2.71 12.41
C ALA A 196 -2.31 2.82 11.42
N ILE A 197 -1.69 1.70 11.11
CA ILE A 197 -0.47 1.66 10.30
C ILE A 197 -0.76 1.89 8.81
N GLY A 198 0.15 2.60 8.14
CA GLY A 198 -0.06 3.05 6.76
C GLY A 198 0.07 1.98 5.67
N SER A 199 0.45 0.74 5.97
CA SER A 199 0.63 -0.33 4.99
C SER A 199 0.52 -1.72 5.62
N VAL A 200 0.81 -2.79 4.85
CA VAL A 200 0.83 -4.18 5.31
C VAL A 200 2.13 -4.53 6.02
N VAL A 201 2.59 -3.64 6.89
CA VAL A 201 3.85 -3.73 7.64
C VAL A 201 3.59 -3.70 9.14
N GLY A 202 4.63 -3.85 9.95
CA GLY A 202 4.50 -3.83 11.41
C GLY A 202 4.17 -5.19 12.02
N PRO A 203 4.03 -5.24 13.36
CA PRO A 203 3.75 -6.49 14.05
C PRO A 203 2.33 -6.99 13.75
N HIS A 204 2.12 -8.29 13.88
CA HIS A 204 0.77 -8.85 13.86
C HIS A 204 -0.11 -8.16 14.93
N PRO A 205 -1.39 -7.77 14.63
CA PRO A 205 -2.19 -8.17 13.46
C PRO A 205 -2.19 -7.21 12.27
N PHE A 206 -1.42 -6.12 12.28
CA PHE A 206 -1.52 -5.05 11.29
C PHE A 206 -1.38 -5.54 9.83
N PRO A 207 -0.38 -6.39 9.45
CA PRO A 207 -0.26 -6.84 8.07
C PRO A 207 -1.52 -7.58 7.59
N LYS A 208 -2.14 -8.38 8.47
CA LYS A 208 -3.37 -9.10 8.17
C LYS A 208 -4.57 -8.16 8.03
N MET A 209 -4.72 -7.22 8.96
CA MET A 209 -5.85 -6.28 8.98
C MET A 209 -5.85 -5.40 7.72
N VAL A 210 -4.73 -4.75 7.43
CA VAL A 210 -4.60 -3.87 6.26
C VAL A 210 -4.81 -4.65 4.97
N ARG A 211 -4.21 -5.85 4.86
CA ARG A 211 -4.44 -6.75 3.73
C ARG A 211 -5.92 -7.07 3.53
N ASP A 212 -6.60 -7.45 4.59
CA ASP A 212 -8.00 -7.86 4.51
C ASP A 212 -8.90 -6.70 4.02
N PHE A 213 -8.68 -5.48 4.51
CA PHE A 213 -9.40 -4.29 4.03
C PHE A 213 -9.03 -3.92 2.59
N GLN A 214 -7.79 -4.13 2.17
CA GLN A 214 -7.37 -3.87 0.79
C GLN A 214 -7.79 -4.96 -0.20
N SER A 215 -8.16 -6.15 0.28
CA SER A 215 -8.52 -7.30 -0.57
C SER A 215 -9.73 -7.04 -1.48
N ILE A 216 -10.53 -6.02 -1.18
CA ILE A 216 -11.63 -5.55 -2.02
C ILE A 216 -11.16 -5.21 -3.45
N ILE A 217 -9.92 -4.73 -3.61
CA ILE A 217 -9.33 -4.40 -4.92
C ILE A 217 -9.29 -5.65 -5.81
N GLY A 218 -8.70 -6.73 -5.32
CA GLY A 218 -8.58 -7.99 -6.07
C GLY A 218 -9.93 -8.65 -6.31
N THR A 219 -10.83 -8.61 -5.32
CA THR A 219 -12.19 -9.11 -5.45
C THR A 219 -12.91 -8.43 -6.61
N GLU A 220 -12.89 -7.11 -6.65
CA GLU A 220 -13.51 -6.33 -7.73
C GLU A 220 -12.84 -6.56 -9.09
N ILE A 221 -11.51 -6.67 -9.16
CA ILE A 221 -10.81 -7.02 -10.41
C ILE A 221 -11.35 -8.35 -10.94
N LYS A 222 -11.42 -9.37 -10.09
CA LYS A 222 -11.88 -10.70 -10.46
C LYS A 222 -13.33 -10.69 -10.94
N GLU A 223 -14.22 -10.04 -10.20
CA GLU A 223 -15.63 -9.90 -10.57
C GLU A 223 -15.80 -9.14 -11.89
N GLN A 224 -15.14 -8.00 -12.05
CA GLN A 224 -15.24 -7.16 -13.24
C GLN A 224 -14.66 -7.84 -14.49
N THR A 225 -13.57 -8.58 -14.36
CA THR A 225 -13.00 -9.32 -15.50
C THR A 225 -13.88 -10.51 -15.89
N HIS A 226 -14.41 -11.25 -14.92
CA HIS A 226 -15.38 -12.32 -15.19
C HIS A 226 -16.68 -11.78 -15.82
N GLN A 227 -17.22 -10.70 -15.30
CA GLN A 227 -18.44 -10.10 -15.83
C GLN A 227 -18.27 -9.61 -17.28
N ARG A 228 -17.10 -9.04 -17.61
CA ARG A 228 -16.84 -8.44 -18.94
C ARG A 228 -16.28 -9.42 -19.96
N PHE A 229 -15.48 -10.39 -19.53
CA PHE A 229 -14.67 -11.23 -20.42
C PHE A 229 -14.81 -12.73 -20.15
N GLY A 230 -15.53 -13.13 -19.09
CA GLY A 230 -15.73 -14.54 -18.73
C GLY A 230 -14.47 -15.25 -18.22
N LYS A 231 -13.38 -14.51 -17.93
CA LYS A 231 -12.10 -15.08 -17.48
C LYS A 231 -11.36 -14.17 -16.50
N ASN A 232 -10.39 -14.73 -15.78
CA ASN A 232 -9.40 -13.95 -15.02
C ASN A 232 -8.46 -13.18 -15.97
N PRO A 233 -7.80 -12.11 -15.49
CA PRO A 233 -6.70 -11.48 -16.22
C PRO A 233 -5.50 -12.44 -16.33
N ASP A 234 -4.65 -12.24 -17.33
CA ASP A 234 -3.41 -12.99 -17.46
C ASP A 234 -2.32 -12.46 -16.53
N TYR A 235 -2.35 -11.14 -16.25
CA TYR A 235 -1.44 -10.46 -15.32
C TYR A 235 -2.19 -9.50 -14.41
N VAL A 236 -1.79 -9.46 -13.13
CA VAL A 236 -2.12 -8.37 -12.20
C VAL A 236 -0.84 -7.73 -11.73
N VAL A 237 -0.71 -6.43 -11.94
CA VAL A 237 0.53 -5.66 -11.72
C VAL A 237 0.26 -4.52 -10.75
N ALA A 238 1.11 -4.33 -9.76
CA ALA A 238 1.01 -3.23 -8.80
C ALA A 238 2.39 -2.79 -8.30
N CYS A 239 2.54 -1.52 -7.94
CA CYS A 239 3.77 -1.02 -7.33
C CYS A 239 3.90 -1.53 -5.88
N VAL A 240 5.15 -1.67 -5.41
CA VAL A 240 5.48 -2.18 -4.09
C VAL A 240 6.47 -1.26 -3.38
N GLY A 241 6.00 -0.63 -2.28
CA GLY A 241 6.82 -0.10 -1.21
C GLY A 241 6.57 -0.97 0.02
N GLY A 242 5.74 -0.52 0.99
CA GLY A 242 5.21 -1.43 2.02
C GLY A 242 4.29 -2.53 1.46
N GLY A 243 3.65 -2.29 0.31
CA GLY A 243 2.97 -3.30 -0.51
C GLY A 243 1.47 -3.44 -0.30
N SER A 244 0.79 -2.50 0.38
CA SER A 244 -0.65 -2.65 0.68
C SER A 244 -1.55 -2.70 -0.55
N ASN A 245 -1.31 -1.85 -1.56
CA ASN A 245 -2.08 -1.87 -2.79
C ASN A 245 -1.87 -3.16 -3.60
N ALA A 246 -0.63 -3.65 -3.63
CA ALA A 246 -0.26 -4.85 -4.36
C ALA A 246 -0.88 -6.10 -3.74
N ILE A 247 -0.72 -6.28 -2.42
CA ILE A 247 -1.32 -7.45 -1.76
C ILE A 247 -2.85 -7.42 -1.85
N GLY A 248 -3.46 -6.23 -1.75
CA GLY A 248 -4.89 -6.07 -1.97
C GLY A 248 -5.35 -6.56 -3.33
N ALA A 249 -4.62 -6.19 -4.39
CA ALA A 249 -4.90 -6.63 -5.76
C ALA A 249 -4.62 -8.13 -5.98
N PHE A 250 -3.58 -8.68 -5.33
CA PHE A 250 -3.14 -10.06 -5.52
C PHE A 250 -3.98 -11.09 -4.78
N THR A 251 -4.56 -10.72 -3.64
CA THR A 251 -5.21 -11.64 -2.69
C THR A 251 -6.26 -12.55 -3.37
N ALA A 252 -7.07 -12.02 -4.28
CA ALA A 252 -8.12 -12.80 -4.96
C ALA A 252 -7.56 -13.83 -5.95
N PHE A 253 -6.28 -13.74 -6.32
CA PHE A 253 -5.63 -14.57 -7.34
C PHE A 253 -4.51 -15.46 -6.81
N LEU A 254 -4.25 -15.45 -5.51
CA LEU A 254 -3.16 -16.23 -4.91
C LEU A 254 -3.26 -17.72 -5.23
N ASN A 255 -4.48 -18.25 -5.31
CA ASN A 255 -4.77 -19.65 -5.62
C ASN A 255 -5.07 -19.91 -7.12
N ASP A 256 -4.93 -18.90 -7.98
CA ASP A 256 -5.15 -19.01 -9.42
C ASP A 256 -3.77 -19.04 -10.13
N PRO A 257 -3.16 -20.21 -10.34
CA PRO A 257 -1.77 -20.32 -10.83
C PRO A 257 -1.59 -19.77 -12.25
N ASP A 258 -2.65 -19.71 -13.04
CA ASP A 258 -2.63 -19.17 -14.40
C ASP A 258 -2.57 -17.64 -14.43
N VAL A 259 -2.89 -16.96 -13.33
CA VAL A 259 -2.76 -15.51 -13.20
C VAL A 259 -1.37 -15.17 -12.69
N LYS A 260 -0.59 -14.46 -13.49
CA LYS A 260 0.73 -13.97 -13.10
C LYS A 260 0.59 -12.70 -12.27
N LEU A 261 1.25 -12.69 -11.11
CA LEU A 261 1.24 -11.57 -10.17
C LEU A 261 2.61 -10.89 -10.20
N VAL A 262 2.63 -9.58 -10.44
CA VAL A 262 3.87 -8.82 -10.56
C VAL A 262 3.87 -7.61 -9.63
N GLY A 263 4.81 -7.59 -8.69
CA GLY A 263 5.12 -6.44 -7.85
C GLY A 263 6.25 -5.62 -8.49
N VAL A 264 6.07 -4.30 -8.58
CA VAL A 264 7.08 -3.42 -9.18
C VAL A 264 7.67 -2.51 -8.12
N GLU A 265 8.95 -2.70 -7.82
CA GLU A 265 9.70 -1.94 -6.83
C GLU A 265 10.45 -0.76 -7.48
N PRO A 266 10.76 0.32 -6.72
CA PRO A 266 11.52 1.44 -7.25
C PRO A 266 13.02 1.11 -7.34
N ALA A 267 13.55 1.07 -8.56
CA ALA A 267 14.98 1.00 -8.82
C ALA A 267 15.70 2.36 -8.67
N GLY A 268 14.96 3.44 -8.44
CA GLY A 268 15.55 4.76 -8.22
C GLY A 268 16.47 5.18 -9.36
N HIS A 269 17.72 5.48 -9.00
CA HIS A 269 18.77 5.84 -9.96
C HIS A 269 19.47 4.63 -10.61
N GLY A 270 19.07 3.40 -10.24
CA GLY A 270 19.64 2.14 -10.73
C GLY A 270 19.98 1.20 -9.57
N LEU A 271 19.85 -0.11 -9.80
CA LEU A 271 20.09 -1.16 -8.80
C LEU A 271 21.58 -1.31 -8.42
N ASP A 272 22.48 -0.78 -9.23
CA ASP A 272 23.94 -0.72 -9.01
C ASP A 272 24.36 0.51 -8.18
N THR A 273 23.40 1.33 -7.74
CA THR A 273 23.59 2.50 -6.88
C THR A 273 23.06 2.22 -5.47
N ASN A 274 23.34 3.13 -4.53
CA ASN A 274 22.68 3.13 -3.20
C ASN A 274 21.39 3.96 -3.18
N MET A 275 20.90 4.38 -4.36
CA MET A 275 19.75 5.27 -4.54
C MET A 275 18.58 4.49 -5.15
N HIS A 276 18.05 3.51 -4.40
CA HIS A 276 16.88 2.69 -4.75
C HIS A 276 16.11 2.27 -3.49
N SER A 277 14.93 1.69 -3.66
CA SER A 277 14.12 1.07 -2.60
C SER A 277 13.59 -0.31 -3.05
N ALA A 278 14.45 -1.07 -3.76
CA ALA A 278 14.12 -2.39 -4.29
C ALA A 278 14.37 -3.48 -3.23
N THR A 279 13.55 -3.49 -2.19
CA THR A 279 13.74 -4.29 -0.98
C THR A 279 13.67 -5.79 -1.24
N LEU A 280 12.71 -6.26 -2.03
CA LEU A 280 12.60 -7.68 -2.36
C LEU A 280 13.67 -8.11 -3.38
N THR A 281 14.10 -7.22 -4.24
CA THR A 281 15.12 -7.52 -5.26
C THR A 281 16.51 -7.64 -4.65
N LEU A 282 16.91 -6.74 -3.75
CA LEU A 282 18.29 -6.63 -3.25
C LEU A 282 18.44 -6.82 -1.73
N GLY A 283 17.35 -6.76 -0.98
CA GLY A 283 17.36 -6.97 0.47
C GLY A 283 17.54 -8.45 0.85
N LYS A 284 17.61 -8.70 2.15
CA LYS A 284 17.72 -10.03 2.75
C LYS A 284 16.71 -10.21 3.88
N PRO A 285 16.36 -11.46 4.25
CA PRO A 285 15.54 -11.73 5.42
C PRO A 285 16.12 -11.14 6.69
N SER A 286 15.34 -10.30 7.39
CA SER A 286 15.72 -9.63 8.63
C SER A 286 14.48 -9.19 9.41
N GLN A 287 14.63 -8.20 10.30
CA GLN A 287 13.53 -7.66 11.12
C GLN A 287 13.55 -6.13 11.09
N ILE A 288 12.37 -5.53 10.93
CA ILE A 288 12.16 -4.09 11.03
C ILE A 288 10.77 -3.80 11.58
N HIS A 289 10.62 -2.76 12.39
CA HIS A 289 9.33 -2.31 12.94
C HIS A 289 8.46 -3.43 13.54
N GLY A 290 9.10 -4.39 14.24
CA GLY A 290 8.40 -5.46 14.96
C GLY A 290 7.93 -6.64 14.11
N MET A 291 8.38 -6.77 12.89
CA MET A 291 8.08 -7.90 11.98
C MET A 291 9.33 -8.47 11.33
N ALA A 292 9.31 -9.77 11.00
CA ALA A 292 10.28 -10.39 10.11
C ALA A 292 9.86 -10.19 8.64
N CYS A 293 10.76 -9.70 7.81
CA CYS A 293 10.54 -9.47 6.38
C CYS A 293 11.88 -9.33 5.65
N TYR A 294 11.86 -9.13 4.33
CA TYR A 294 13.03 -8.64 3.61
C TYR A 294 13.31 -7.18 4.00
N VAL A 295 14.60 -6.84 4.20
CA VAL A 295 15.06 -5.50 4.58
C VAL A 295 16.30 -5.14 3.79
N LEU A 296 16.38 -3.90 3.33
CA LEU A 296 17.62 -3.27 2.88
C LEU A 296 18.39 -2.79 4.10
N GLU A 297 19.47 -3.47 4.45
CA GLU A 297 20.27 -3.19 5.65
C GLU A 297 21.79 -3.32 5.37
N ASN A 298 22.57 -2.64 6.18
CA ASN A 298 24.03 -2.72 6.16
C ASN A 298 24.54 -4.04 6.82
N GLU A 299 25.86 -4.19 6.92
CA GLU A 299 26.49 -5.37 7.54
C GLU A 299 26.21 -5.46 9.05
N ASP A 300 25.92 -4.34 9.70
CA ASP A 300 25.61 -4.26 11.13
C ASP A 300 24.11 -4.54 11.41
N GLY A 301 23.29 -4.77 10.37
CA GLY A 301 21.84 -5.01 10.48
C GLY A 301 21.00 -3.74 10.64
N GLU A 302 21.58 -2.57 10.36
CA GLU A 302 20.83 -1.32 10.40
C GLU A 302 20.17 -1.03 9.03
N PRO A 303 18.90 -0.60 8.99
CA PRO A 303 18.23 -0.24 7.75
C PRO A 303 19.00 0.84 6.98
N LEU A 304 19.21 0.60 5.69
CA LEU A 304 19.86 1.56 4.80
C LEU A 304 18.92 2.75 4.49
N PRO A 305 19.49 3.93 4.25
CA PRO A 305 18.76 4.98 3.53
C PRO A 305 18.32 4.46 2.17
N VAL A 306 17.08 4.74 1.80
CA VAL A 306 16.49 4.33 0.52
C VAL A 306 16.11 5.54 -0.31
N HIS A 307 15.86 5.32 -1.60
CA HIS A 307 15.44 6.38 -2.51
C HIS A 307 14.41 5.88 -3.51
N SER A 308 13.37 6.66 -3.68
CA SER A 308 12.42 6.59 -4.81
C SER A 308 11.97 8.01 -5.18
N ILE A 309 11.72 8.24 -6.46
CA ILE A 309 11.05 9.47 -6.91
C ILE A 309 9.65 9.61 -6.28
N ALA A 310 9.04 8.48 -5.90
CA ALA A 310 7.74 8.38 -5.26
C ALA A 310 7.89 8.18 -3.75
N SER A 311 7.64 9.21 -2.95
CA SER A 311 7.81 9.18 -1.48
C SER A 311 7.02 8.05 -0.80
N GLY A 312 5.89 7.62 -1.37
CA GLY A 312 5.10 6.50 -0.84
C GLY A 312 5.74 5.12 -1.01
N LEU A 313 6.86 5.02 -1.74
CA LEU A 313 7.64 3.79 -1.93
C LEU A 313 9.00 3.82 -1.21
N ASP A 314 9.33 4.90 -0.51
CA ASP A 314 10.58 5.07 0.25
C ASP A 314 10.52 4.31 1.58
N TYR A 315 10.73 3.00 1.53
CA TYR A 315 10.71 2.16 2.72
C TYR A 315 11.71 1.01 2.58
N PRO A 316 12.63 0.82 3.55
CA PRO A 316 13.67 -0.22 3.46
C PRO A 316 13.18 -1.63 3.79
N GLY A 317 11.94 -1.78 4.24
CA GLY A 317 11.27 -3.05 4.50
C GLY A 317 10.14 -3.31 3.51
N VAL A 318 9.39 -4.40 3.73
CA VAL A 318 8.23 -4.75 2.91
C VAL A 318 7.26 -5.61 3.72
N GLY A 319 6.01 -5.69 3.32
CA GLY A 319 5.03 -6.54 3.98
C GLY A 319 5.49 -8.02 4.06
N PRO A 320 5.29 -8.68 5.21
CA PRO A 320 5.78 -10.04 5.41
C PRO A 320 5.18 -11.05 4.42
N GLN A 321 3.93 -10.87 4.02
CA GLN A 321 3.32 -11.74 3.01
C GLN A 321 4.02 -11.58 1.64
N HIS A 322 4.48 -10.40 1.27
CA HIS A 322 5.28 -10.21 0.05
C HIS A 322 6.60 -10.96 0.10
N SER A 323 7.30 -10.92 1.24
CA SER A 323 8.51 -11.69 1.46
C SER A 323 8.27 -13.20 1.27
N PHE A 324 7.22 -13.71 1.87
CA PHE A 324 6.80 -15.10 1.73
C PHE A 324 6.44 -15.47 0.29
N LEU A 325 5.65 -14.64 -0.40
CA LEU A 325 5.22 -14.87 -1.78
C LEU A 325 6.38 -14.84 -2.78
N LYS A 326 7.42 -14.03 -2.50
CA LYS A 326 8.68 -14.03 -3.24
C LYS A 326 9.39 -15.37 -3.14
N ASP A 327 9.64 -15.83 -1.90
CA ASP A 327 10.37 -17.08 -1.66
C ASP A 327 9.61 -18.30 -2.20
N LEU A 328 8.28 -18.25 -2.16
CA LEU A 328 7.41 -19.26 -2.75
C LEU A 328 7.43 -19.23 -4.29
N GLY A 329 7.94 -18.18 -4.92
CA GLY A 329 7.86 -17.97 -6.37
C GLY A 329 6.45 -17.74 -6.89
N ARG A 330 5.50 -17.30 -6.02
CA ARG A 330 4.11 -17.03 -6.43
C ARG A 330 3.94 -15.65 -7.05
N VAL A 331 4.72 -14.70 -6.62
CA VAL A 331 4.75 -13.33 -7.15
C VAL A 331 6.14 -13.05 -7.71
N GLU A 332 6.18 -12.56 -8.93
CA GLU A 332 7.39 -12.00 -9.54
C GLU A 332 7.58 -10.57 -9.05
N TYR A 333 8.79 -10.22 -8.61
CA TYR A 333 9.14 -8.85 -8.28
C TYR A 333 10.12 -8.31 -9.31
N SER A 334 9.68 -7.23 -9.95
CA SER A 334 10.42 -6.49 -10.97
C SER A 334 10.66 -5.08 -10.48
N THR A 335 11.39 -4.29 -11.25
CA THR A 335 11.73 -2.92 -10.86
C THR A 335 11.47 -1.93 -11.99
N ALA A 336 11.33 -0.64 -11.63
CA ALA A 336 11.33 0.49 -12.54
C ALA A 336 12.19 1.62 -11.97
N THR A 337 13.00 2.27 -12.83
CA THR A 337 13.81 3.42 -12.47
C THR A 337 12.97 4.70 -12.37
N ASP A 338 13.53 5.74 -11.75
CA ASP A 338 12.90 7.07 -11.69
C ASP A 338 12.58 7.61 -13.09
N GLN A 339 13.46 7.37 -14.08
CA GLN A 339 13.24 7.80 -15.45
C GLN A 339 12.10 7.02 -16.10
N GLU A 340 12.06 5.69 -15.96
CA GLU A 340 10.95 4.87 -16.47
C GLU A 340 9.61 5.28 -15.84
N CYS A 341 9.63 5.61 -14.54
CA CYS A 341 8.47 6.12 -13.82
C CYS A 341 7.96 7.44 -14.40
N LEU A 342 8.85 8.42 -14.61
CA LEU A 342 8.50 9.72 -15.24
C LEU A 342 7.99 9.56 -16.67
N ASP A 343 8.61 8.70 -17.46
CA ASP A 343 8.20 8.43 -18.84
C ASP A 343 6.80 7.79 -18.88
N ALA A 344 6.53 6.86 -17.96
CA ALA A 344 5.22 6.23 -17.80
C ALA A 344 4.14 7.22 -17.32
N PHE A 345 4.48 8.09 -16.36
CA PHE A 345 3.61 9.18 -15.89
C PHE A 345 3.20 10.07 -17.07
N MET A 346 4.16 10.54 -17.85
CA MET A 346 3.89 11.41 -19.02
C MET A 346 3.14 10.67 -20.13
N THR A 347 3.49 9.40 -20.38
CA THR A 347 2.84 8.61 -21.43
C THR A 347 1.37 8.39 -21.10
N LEU A 348 1.04 7.92 -19.90
CA LEU A 348 -0.35 7.69 -19.50
C LEU A 348 -1.15 8.99 -19.50
N SER A 349 -0.54 10.09 -19.03
CA SER A 349 -1.18 11.40 -19.01
C SER A 349 -1.53 11.90 -20.43
N ARG A 350 -0.60 11.77 -21.37
CA ARG A 350 -0.78 12.28 -22.75
C ARG A 350 -1.62 11.37 -23.62
N VAL A 351 -1.56 10.06 -23.40
CA VAL A 351 -2.23 9.07 -24.25
C VAL A 351 -3.65 8.80 -23.76
N GLU A 352 -3.87 8.67 -22.46
CA GLU A 352 -5.18 8.32 -21.88
C GLU A 352 -5.85 9.47 -21.11
N GLY A 353 -5.18 10.61 -20.93
CA GLY A 353 -5.70 11.73 -20.14
C GLY A 353 -5.81 11.41 -18.64
N ILE A 354 -5.00 10.48 -18.16
CA ILE A 354 -4.97 10.06 -16.76
C ILE A 354 -3.61 10.43 -16.16
N VAL A 355 -3.60 11.29 -15.15
CA VAL A 355 -2.40 11.69 -14.41
C VAL A 355 -2.25 10.76 -13.21
N PRO A 356 -1.37 9.74 -13.29
CA PRO A 356 -1.18 8.77 -12.20
C PRO A 356 -0.32 9.34 -11.09
N ALA A 357 -0.43 8.82 -9.87
CA ALA A 357 0.60 9.05 -8.87
C ALA A 357 1.95 8.45 -9.30
N LEU A 358 3.06 9.05 -8.89
CA LEU A 358 4.41 8.53 -9.19
C LEU A 358 4.57 7.10 -8.68
N GLU A 359 3.95 6.75 -7.55
CA GLU A 359 3.90 5.38 -7.06
C GLU A 359 3.33 4.42 -8.12
N SER A 360 2.13 4.73 -8.61
CA SER A 360 1.43 3.90 -9.62
C SER A 360 2.16 3.84 -10.95
N SER A 361 2.91 4.90 -11.28
CA SER A 361 3.67 5.01 -12.52
C SER A 361 4.75 3.93 -12.65
N HIS A 362 5.26 3.38 -11.54
CA HIS A 362 6.18 2.23 -11.56
C HIS A 362 5.51 0.99 -12.16
N ALA A 363 4.28 0.70 -11.76
CA ALA A 363 3.52 -0.42 -12.33
C ALA A 363 3.13 -0.18 -13.80
N VAL A 364 2.80 1.06 -14.15
CA VAL A 364 2.53 1.48 -15.55
C VAL A 364 3.80 1.33 -16.40
N ALA A 365 4.98 1.70 -15.89
CA ALA A 365 6.26 1.55 -16.56
C ALA A 365 6.54 0.09 -16.93
N TRP A 366 6.31 -0.83 -15.99
CA TRP A 366 6.40 -2.27 -16.27
C TRP A 366 5.45 -2.68 -17.40
N ALA A 367 4.19 -2.26 -17.34
CA ALA A 367 3.20 -2.60 -18.35
C ALA A 367 3.59 -2.06 -19.74
N ILE A 368 4.10 -0.83 -19.82
CA ILE A 368 4.60 -0.23 -21.07
C ILE A 368 5.78 -1.03 -21.63
N ARG A 369 6.69 -1.46 -20.76
CA ARG A 369 7.89 -2.23 -21.16
C ARG A 369 7.57 -3.65 -21.62
N GLU A 370 6.60 -4.31 -20.97
CA GLU A 370 6.33 -5.72 -21.23
C GLU A 370 5.18 -5.96 -22.21
N ALA A 371 4.18 -5.09 -22.31
CA ALA A 371 3.03 -5.29 -23.21
C ALA A 371 3.41 -5.56 -24.67
N PRO A 372 4.39 -4.85 -25.29
CA PRO A 372 4.80 -5.11 -26.68
C PRO A 372 5.34 -6.53 -26.94
N LYS A 373 5.82 -7.21 -25.89
CA LYS A 373 6.42 -8.56 -25.97
C LYS A 373 5.38 -9.67 -25.84
N LEU A 374 4.16 -9.34 -25.48
CA LEU A 374 3.08 -10.27 -25.18
C LEU A 374 2.05 -10.31 -26.33
N ALA A 375 1.32 -11.42 -26.43
CA ALA A 375 0.26 -11.57 -27.42
C ALA A 375 -0.86 -10.55 -27.23
N LYS A 376 -1.53 -10.16 -28.31
CA LYS A 376 -2.59 -9.14 -28.30
C LYS A 376 -3.80 -9.50 -27.44
N GLU A 377 -4.02 -10.79 -27.24
CA GLU A 377 -5.12 -11.34 -26.43
C GLU A 377 -4.79 -11.35 -24.93
N THR A 378 -3.54 -11.12 -24.56
CA THR A 378 -3.08 -11.06 -23.16
C THR A 378 -3.70 -9.86 -22.47
N MET A 379 -4.28 -10.08 -21.30
CA MET A 379 -4.89 -9.04 -20.45
C MET A 379 -3.97 -8.71 -19.27
N ILE A 380 -3.46 -7.50 -19.24
CA ILE A 380 -2.71 -6.95 -18.10
C ILE A 380 -3.65 -6.02 -17.33
N VAL A 381 -3.87 -6.29 -16.04
CA VAL A 381 -4.55 -5.35 -15.13
C VAL A 381 -3.50 -4.68 -14.25
N VAL A 382 -3.35 -3.37 -14.40
CA VAL A 382 -2.51 -2.54 -13.53
C VAL A 382 -3.37 -1.93 -12.44
N ASN A 383 -3.01 -2.12 -11.19
CA ASN A 383 -3.65 -1.41 -10.08
C ASN A 383 -3.13 0.03 -10.04
N LEU A 384 -3.92 0.97 -10.53
CA LEU A 384 -3.61 2.40 -10.51
C LEU A 384 -3.95 2.96 -9.14
N SER A 385 -3.01 2.81 -8.21
CA SER A 385 -3.22 2.92 -6.76
C SER A 385 -3.49 4.34 -6.25
N GLY A 386 -3.16 5.37 -7.05
CA GLY A 386 -3.41 6.76 -6.68
C GLY A 386 -3.29 7.73 -7.86
N ARG A 387 -3.84 8.93 -7.69
CA ARG A 387 -3.79 10.03 -8.68
C ARG A 387 -2.60 10.96 -8.42
N GLY A 388 -2.12 11.59 -9.50
CA GLY A 388 -0.91 12.38 -9.53
C GLY A 388 -1.08 13.87 -9.26
N ASP A 389 -2.23 14.34 -8.78
CA ASP A 389 -2.43 15.77 -8.47
C ASP A 389 -1.38 16.31 -7.50
N LYS A 390 -0.98 15.48 -6.53
CA LYS A 390 0.06 15.80 -5.54
C LYS A 390 1.46 15.92 -6.15
N ASP A 391 1.69 15.27 -7.28
CA ASP A 391 3.01 15.13 -7.90
C ASP A 391 3.24 16.15 -9.02
N SER A 392 2.18 16.87 -9.44
CA SER A 392 2.18 17.73 -10.63
C SER A 392 3.27 18.80 -10.59
N ASP A 393 3.42 19.53 -9.48
CA ASP A 393 4.41 20.58 -9.33
C ASP A 393 5.84 20.00 -9.36
N TYR A 394 6.05 18.89 -8.66
CA TYR A 394 7.35 18.21 -8.66
C TYR A 394 7.75 17.70 -10.05
N VAL A 395 6.80 17.07 -10.78
CA VAL A 395 7.05 16.59 -12.14
C VAL A 395 7.30 17.74 -13.10
N ALA A 396 6.54 18.84 -12.99
CA ALA A 396 6.73 20.02 -13.80
C ALA A 396 8.13 20.64 -13.62
N GLU A 397 8.59 20.77 -12.38
CA GLU A 397 9.93 21.25 -12.06
C GLU A 397 11.01 20.31 -12.63
N LYS A 398 10.86 19.00 -12.37
CA LYS A 398 11.82 17.98 -12.81
C LYS A 398 11.98 17.93 -14.33
N LEU A 399 10.87 18.06 -15.06
CA LEU A 399 10.83 18.01 -16.53
C LEU A 399 10.92 19.38 -17.21
N LYS A 400 10.98 20.46 -16.43
CA LYS A 400 11.03 21.86 -16.94
C LYS A 400 9.87 22.17 -17.91
N LEU A 401 8.65 21.79 -17.49
CA LEU A 401 7.43 22.01 -18.29
C LEU A 401 6.99 23.47 -18.26
#